data_fc556e0556708a482d01d2ea133ebe9a
#
_entry.id   fc556e0556708a482d01d2ea133ebe9a
#
_cell.length_a   1.000
_cell.length_b   1.000
_cell.length_c   1.000
_cell.angle_alpha   90.00
_cell.angle_beta   90.00
_cell.angle_gamma   90.00
#
_symmetry.space_group_name_H-M   'P 1'
#
loop_
_entity.id
_entity.type
_entity.pdbx_description
1 polymer ?
#
loop_
_entity_poly.entity_id
_entity_poly.type
_entity_poly.pdbx_seq_one_letter_code
_entity_poly.pdbx_strand_id
1 'polypeptide(L)'
;MEIKPPRDKFDLDAVAALAGVDGATLRPLLPDLLAWLQDANWLIAAPLADVLRPHQQAFDAELAAVLRGEDAVWKVSLLAGLLDYRAGAETVRAAERIAACPTAAERAEGVDEAARDFLVRRRQPEKGF
;
A
#
# COMPACT_ATOMS: atom_id res chain seq x y z
N MET A 1 3.20 17.38 -19.22
CA MET A 1 4.10 16.22 -19.21
C MET A 1 3.32 14.96 -18.99
N GLU A 2 3.52 13.98 -19.81
CA GLU A 2 2.81 12.72 -19.70
C GLU A 2 3.50 11.80 -18.68
N ILE A 3 2.73 11.27 -17.73
CA ILE A 3 3.26 10.29 -16.79
C ILE A 3 2.87 8.89 -17.26
N LYS A 4 3.68 7.91 -16.91
CA LYS A 4 3.47 6.52 -17.32
C LYS A 4 3.75 5.59 -16.15
N PRO A 5 3.07 4.43 -16.10
CA PRO A 5 3.41 3.44 -15.08
C PRO A 5 4.76 2.79 -15.40
N PRO A 6 5.38 2.14 -14.42
CA PRO A 6 6.62 1.39 -14.66
C PRO A 6 6.41 0.32 -15.72
N ARG A 7 7.41 0.11 -16.56
CA ARG A 7 7.36 -0.90 -17.62
C ARG A 7 7.74 -2.28 -17.10
N ASP A 8 8.53 -2.33 -16.04
CA ASP A 8 8.95 -3.60 -15.45
C ASP A 8 9.40 -3.33 -14.00
N LYS A 9 9.79 -4.39 -13.31
CA LYS A 9 10.13 -4.31 -11.89
C LYS A 9 11.44 -3.59 -11.61
N PHE A 10 12.17 -3.16 -12.64
CA PHE A 10 13.42 -2.44 -12.49
C PHE A 10 13.32 -1.00 -12.97
N ASP A 11 12.14 -0.53 -13.33
CA ASP A 11 11.95 0.78 -13.97
C ASP A 11 11.91 1.90 -12.95
N LEU A 12 13.05 2.15 -12.31
CA LEU A 12 13.17 3.20 -11.30
C LEU A 12 12.97 4.60 -11.86
N ASP A 13 13.29 4.81 -13.14
CA ASP A 13 13.10 6.11 -13.76
C ASP A 13 11.62 6.48 -13.82
N ALA A 14 10.76 5.51 -14.15
CA ALA A 14 9.32 5.78 -14.16
C ALA A 14 8.82 6.11 -12.77
N VAL A 15 9.30 5.41 -11.74
CA VAL A 15 8.91 5.69 -10.35
C VAL A 15 9.36 7.09 -9.94
N ALA A 16 10.60 7.45 -10.27
CA ALA A 16 11.13 8.77 -9.94
C ALA A 16 10.30 9.88 -10.56
N ALA A 17 9.81 9.66 -11.79
CA ALA A 17 9.00 10.64 -12.50
C ALA A 17 7.64 10.86 -11.82
N LEU A 18 7.18 9.92 -11.00
CA LEU A 18 5.90 10.04 -10.29
C LEU A 18 6.02 10.75 -8.96
N ALA A 19 7.23 10.94 -8.46
CA ALA A 19 7.44 11.62 -7.19
C ALA A 19 6.95 13.05 -7.26
N GLY A 20 6.14 13.46 -6.28
CA GLY A 20 5.60 14.82 -6.24
C GLY A 20 4.42 15.08 -7.17
N VAL A 21 3.99 14.09 -7.95
CA VAL A 21 2.81 14.23 -8.79
C VAL A 21 1.56 14.17 -7.90
N ASP A 22 0.57 15.01 -8.18
CA ASP A 22 -0.63 15.05 -7.32
C ASP A 22 -1.50 13.80 -7.50
N GLY A 23 -2.36 13.56 -6.50
CA GLY A 23 -3.17 12.35 -6.48
C GLY A 23 -4.15 12.24 -7.65
N ALA A 24 -4.73 13.36 -8.06
CA ALA A 24 -5.68 13.36 -9.18
C ALA A 24 -5.00 12.92 -10.48
N THR A 25 -3.76 13.35 -10.67
CA THR A 25 -2.99 12.98 -11.85
C THR A 25 -2.55 11.52 -11.80
N LEU A 26 -2.24 11.00 -10.59
CA LEU A 26 -1.84 9.60 -10.42
C LEU A 26 -3.00 8.63 -10.56
N ARG A 27 -4.22 9.08 -10.27
CA ARG A 27 -5.37 8.17 -10.18
C ARG A 27 -5.58 7.28 -11.41
N PRO A 28 -5.47 7.78 -12.66
CA PRO A 28 -5.64 6.88 -13.81
C PRO A 28 -4.62 5.75 -13.88
N LEU A 29 -3.44 5.94 -13.28
CA LEU A 29 -2.40 4.91 -13.27
C LEU A 29 -2.51 3.98 -12.06
N LEU A 30 -3.38 4.31 -11.10
CA LEU A 30 -3.39 3.64 -9.81
C LEU A 30 -3.52 2.11 -9.88
N PRO A 31 -4.40 1.54 -10.73
CA PRO A 31 -4.46 0.08 -10.79
C PRO A 31 -3.12 -0.55 -11.16
N ASP A 32 -2.40 0.04 -12.13
CA ASP A 32 -1.09 -0.47 -12.50
C ASP A 32 -0.06 -0.27 -11.40
N LEU A 33 -0.10 0.89 -10.75
CA LEU A 33 0.85 1.18 -9.68
C LEU A 33 0.67 0.24 -8.50
N LEU A 34 -0.57 -0.03 -8.12
CA LEU A 34 -0.83 -0.96 -7.03
C LEU A 34 -0.42 -2.38 -7.39
N ALA A 35 -0.58 -2.77 -8.66
CA ALA A 35 -0.17 -4.10 -9.11
C ALA A 35 1.34 -4.30 -8.95
N TRP A 36 2.14 -3.24 -9.11
CA TRP A 36 3.58 -3.34 -8.91
C TRP A 36 3.97 -3.48 -7.44
N LEU A 37 3.02 -3.41 -6.53
CA LEU A 37 3.27 -3.65 -5.11
C LEU A 37 2.87 -5.06 -4.67
N GLN A 38 2.50 -5.93 -5.61
CA GLN A 38 2.13 -7.31 -5.28
C GLN A 38 3.28 -8.08 -4.63
N ASP A 39 4.51 -7.72 -4.95
CA ASP A 39 5.67 -8.36 -4.34
C ASP A 39 6.62 -7.28 -3.84
N ALA A 40 6.73 -7.19 -2.52
CA ALA A 40 7.59 -6.18 -1.89
C ALA A 40 9.07 -6.36 -2.21
N ASN A 41 9.45 -7.53 -2.74
CA ASN A 41 10.85 -7.80 -3.09
C ASN A 41 11.25 -7.25 -4.45
N TRP A 42 10.29 -6.82 -5.27
CA TRP A 42 10.63 -6.18 -6.54
C TRP A 42 11.36 -4.87 -6.28
N LEU A 43 12.36 -4.58 -7.10
CA LEU A 43 13.21 -3.40 -6.91
C LEU A 43 12.42 -2.10 -6.80
N ILE A 44 11.38 -1.94 -7.61
CA ILE A 44 10.59 -0.70 -7.61
C ILE A 44 9.59 -0.62 -6.47
N ALA A 45 9.33 -1.70 -5.73
CA ALA A 45 8.23 -1.73 -4.76
C ALA A 45 8.40 -0.67 -3.66
N ALA A 46 9.55 -0.64 -3.00
CA ALA A 46 9.75 0.31 -1.90
C ALA A 46 9.71 1.76 -2.36
N PRO A 47 10.42 2.18 -3.43
CA PRO A 47 10.31 3.56 -3.88
C PRO A 47 8.92 3.91 -4.39
N LEU A 48 8.20 2.97 -5.00
CA LEU A 48 6.84 3.23 -5.44
C LEU A 48 5.90 3.39 -4.24
N ALA A 49 6.07 2.58 -3.21
CA ALA A 49 5.30 2.76 -1.97
C ALA A 49 5.54 4.15 -1.39
N ASP A 50 6.78 4.65 -1.44
CA ASP A 50 7.08 6.00 -0.97
C ASP A 50 6.32 7.06 -1.77
N VAL A 51 6.19 6.86 -3.09
CA VAL A 51 5.42 7.79 -3.94
C VAL A 51 3.96 7.81 -3.53
N LEU A 52 3.38 6.65 -3.24
CA LEU A 52 1.94 6.54 -2.96
C LEU A 52 1.59 6.89 -1.52
N ARG A 53 2.54 6.81 -0.60
CA ARG A 53 2.24 6.97 0.83
C ARG A 53 1.55 8.28 1.18
N PRO A 54 1.92 9.45 0.60
CA PRO A 54 1.21 10.69 0.91
C PRO A 54 -0.24 10.73 0.44
N HIS A 55 -0.64 9.78 -0.42
CA HIS A 55 -1.97 9.80 -1.04
C HIS A 55 -2.93 8.79 -0.44
N GLN A 56 -2.63 8.27 0.74
CA GLN A 56 -3.45 7.21 1.35
C GLN A 56 -4.90 7.61 1.55
N GLN A 57 -5.18 8.86 1.92
CA GLN A 57 -6.56 9.30 2.08
C GLN A 57 -7.29 9.33 0.73
N ALA A 58 -6.64 9.86 -0.29
CA ALA A 58 -7.24 9.97 -1.61
C ALA A 58 -7.53 8.59 -2.22
N PHE A 59 -6.68 7.60 -1.92
CA PHE A 59 -6.78 6.27 -2.51
C PHE A 59 -7.32 5.23 -1.53
N ASP A 60 -8.03 5.69 -0.48
CA ASP A 60 -8.51 4.83 0.58
C ASP A 60 -9.33 3.65 0.06
N ALA A 61 -10.28 3.89 -0.84
CA ALA A 61 -11.13 2.83 -1.37
C ALA A 61 -10.31 1.78 -2.12
N GLU A 62 -9.37 2.21 -2.92
CA GLU A 62 -8.55 1.30 -3.72
C GLU A 62 -7.62 0.47 -2.83
N LEU A 63 -7.03 1.10 -1.83
CA LEU A 63 -6.16 0.38 -0.90
C LEU A 63 -6.95 -0.62 -0.06
N ALA A 64 -8.15 -0.22 0.39
CA ALA A 64 -9.02 -1.12 1.12
C ALA A 64 -9.44 -2.31 0.26
N ALA A 65 -9.66 -2.09 -1.04
CA ALA A 65 -10.04 -3.17 -1.94
C ALA A 65 -8.95 -4.25 -2.02
N VAL A 66 -7.68 -3.86 -2.03
CA VAL A 66 -6.60 -4.84 -2.00
C VAL A 66 -6.65 -5.66 -0.71
N LEU A 67 -6.88 -4.99 0.43
CA LEU A 67 -6.94 -5.70 1.71
C LEU A 67 -8.13 -6.64 1.81
N ARG A 68 -9.21 -6.37 1.07
CA ARG A 68 -10.39 -7.23 1.04
C ARG A 68 -10.28 -8.33 -0.02
N GLY A 69 -9.26 -8.28 -0.85
CA GLY A 69 -9.08 -9.24 -1.94
C GLY A 69 -8.51 -10.55 -1.47
N GLU A 70 -7.98 -11.32 -2.42
CA GLU A 70 -7.56 -12.69 -2.18
C GLU A 70 -6.04 -12.87 -2.12
N ASP A 71 -5.26 -11.86 -2.48
CA ASP A 71 -3.81 -12.00 -2.58
C ASP A 71 -3.15 -11.65 -1.25
N ALA A 72 -2.84 -12.67 -0.46
CA ALA A 72 -2.26 -12.49 0.87
C ALA A 72 -0.91 -11.78 0.82
N VAL A 73 -0.07 -12.10 -0.15
CA VAL A 73 1.25 -11.49 -0.27
C VAL A 73 1.13 -9.99 -0.55
N TRP A 74 0.20 -9.63 -1.43
CA TRP A 74 -0.07 -8.23 -1.74
C TRP A 74 -0.52 -7.47 -0.50
N LYS A 75 -1.40 -8.09 0.30
CA LYS A 75 -1.87 -7.47 1.55
C LYS A 75 -0.71 -7.17 2.50
N VAL A 76 0.22 -8.12 2.66
CA VAL A 76 1.39 -7.89 3.51
C VAL A 76 2.23 -6.75 2.97
N SER A 77 2.43 -6.72 1.65
CA SER A 77 3.21 -5.65 1.02
C SER A 77 2.64 -4.27 1.35
N LEU A 78 1.32 -4.12 1.28
CA LEU A 78 0.69 -2.85 1.62
C LEU A 78 0.78 -2.55 3.12
N LEU A 79 0.44 -3.54 3.95
CA LEU A 79 0.38 -3.31 5.40
C LEU A 79 1.75 -2.99 5.98
N ALA A 80 2.78 -3.66 5.50
CA ALA A 80 4.13 -3.49 6.04
C ALA A 80 4.92 -2.41 5.31
N GLY A 81 4.66 -2.19 4.03
CA GLY A 81 5.51 -1.34 3.19
C GLY A 81 4.94 0.02 2.83
N LEU A 82 3.62 0.16 2.78
CA LEU A 82 3.02 1.42 2.34
C LEU A 82 2.25 2.14 3.41
N LEU A 83 1.40 1.43 4.14
CA LEU A 83 0.42 2.04 5.03
C LEU A 83 1.04 2.59 6.31
N ASP A 84 0.57 3.75 6.75
CA ASP A 84 1.00 4.36 8.00
C ASP A 84 -0.16 5.14 8.64
N TYR A 85 0.14 6.07 9.53
CA TYR A 85 -0.86 6.81 10.29
C TYR A 85 -1.81 7.64 9.39
N ARG A 86 -1.45 7.84 8.14
CA ARG A 86 -2.25 8.60 7.17
C ARG A 86 -3.33 7.77 6.50
N ALA A 87 -3.41 6.48 6.81
CA ALA A 87 -4.40 5.59 6.16
C ALA A 87 -5.83 6.09 6.40
N GLY A 88 -6.68 5.90 5.40
CA GLY A 88 -8.07 6.30 5.48
C GLY A 88 -8.91 5.30 6.26
N ALA A 89 -10.17 5.68 6.51
CA ALA A 89 -11.06 4.90 7.36
C ALA A 89 -11.39 3.52 6.79
N GLU A 90 -11.57 3.41 5.47
CA GLU A 90 -11.88 2.11 4.88
C GLU A 90 -10.70 1.16 4.98
N THR A 91 -9.49 1.67 4.74
CA THR A 91 -8.27 0.89 4.88
C THR A 91 -8.11 0.39 6.32
N VAL A 92 -8.33 1.27 7.29
CA VAL A 92 -8.23 0.91 8.70
C VAL A 92 -9.25 -0.17 9.07
N ARG A 93 -10.49 -0.03 8.62
CA ARG A 93 -11.52 -1.04 8.90
C ARG A 93 -11.15 -2.39 8.30
N ALA A 94 -10.61 -2.39 7.07
CA ALA A 94 -10.19 -3.64 6.45
C ALA A 94 -9.06 -4.30 7.24
N ALA A 95 -8.10 -3.50 7.72
CA ALA A 95 -7.01 -4.03 8.54
C ALA A 95 -7.53 -4.55 9.88
N GLU A 96 -8.49 -3.87 10.48
CA GLU A 96 -9.09 -4.32 11.74
C GLU A 96 -9.78 -5.67 11.57
N ARG A 97 -10.48 -5.88 10.46
CA ARG A 97 -11.12 -7.16 10.19
C ARG A 97 -10.05 -8.27 10.08
N ILE A 98 -8.97 -7.99 9.36
CA ILE A 98 -7.90 -8.99 9.20
C ILE A 98 -7.28 -9.33 10.56
N ALA A 99 -7.04 -8.31 11.39
CA ALA A 99 -6.43 -8.53 12.69
C ALA A 99 -7.33 -9.33 13.62
N ALA A 100 -8.64 -9.06 13.58
CA ALA A 100 -9.60 -9.68 14.49
C ALA A 100 -10.08 -11.04 14.00
N CYS A 101 -10.22 -11.22 12.68
CA CYS A 101 -10.86 -12.39 12.09
C CYS A 101 -10.17 -12.78 10.77
N PRO A 102 -8.88 -13.17 10.83
CA PRO A 102 -8.19 -13.50 9.58
C PRO A 102 -8.72 -14.80 8.98
N THR A 103 -8.66 -14.87 7.65
CA THR A 103 -8.93 -16.13 6.95
C THR A 103 -7.74 -17.07 7.18
N ALA A 104 -7.92 -18.35 6.83
CA ALA A 104 -6.83 -19.32 6.92
C ALA A 104 -5.63 -18.90 6.07
N ALA A 105 -5.89 -18.40 4.85
CA ALA A 105 -4.83 -17.96 3.97
C ALA A 105 -4.11 -16.73 4.54
N GLU A 106 -4.86 -15.79 5.10
CA GLU A 106 -4.26 -14.61 5.73
C GLU A 106 -3.37 -15.00 6.89
N ARG A 107 -3.83 -15.93 7.71
CA ARG A 107 -3.06 -16.40 8.85
C ARG A 107 -1.79 -17.13 8.41
N ALA A 108 -1.91 -17.97 7.38
CA ALA A 108 -0.77 -18.73 6.88
C ALA A 108 0.35 -17.84 6.35
N GLU A 109 -0.01 -16.69 5.78
CA GLU A 109 0.98 -15.78 5.21
C GLU A 109 1.36 -14.64 6.16
N GLY A 110 0.87 -14.65 7.38
CA GLY A 110 1.22 -13.62 8.35
C GLY A 110 0.54 -12.29 8.15
N VAL A 111 -0.56 -12.27 7.38
CA VAL A 111 -1.28 -11.03 7.11
C VAL A 111 -1.88 -10.45 8.38
N ASP A 112 -2.36 -11.33 9.28
CA ASP A 112 -2.94 -10.89 10.55
C ASP A 112 -1.88 -10.20 11.43
N GLU A 113 -0.66 -10.71 11.44
CA GLU A 113 0.41 -10.07 12.18
C GLU A 113 0.76 -8.70 11.58
N ALA A 114 0.83 -8.64 10.26
CA ALA A 114 1.11 -7.37 9.57
C ALA A 114 0.01 -6.35 9.85
N ALA A 115 -1.24 -6.80 9.90
CA ALA A 115 -2.36 -5.90 10.19
C ALA A 115 -2.29 -5.38 11.63
N ARG A 116 -1.96 -6.24 12.59
CA ARG A 116 -1.83 -5.83 13.98
C ARG A 116 -0.68 -4.83 14.14
N ASP A 117 0.45 -5.08 13.49
CA ASP A 117 1.59 -4.17 13.55
C ASP A 117 1.23 -2.82 12.95
N PHE A 118 0.52 -2.81 11.82
CA PHE A 118 0.07 -1.58 11.20
C PHE A 118 -0.84 -0.79 12.14
N LEU A 119 -1.81 -1.48 12.77
CA LEU A 119 -2.76 -0.80 13.66
C LEU A 119 -2.07 -0.18 14.87
N VAL A 120 -1.02 -0.81 15.37
CA VAL A 120 -0.23 -0.23 16.46
C VAL A 120 0.56 0.98 15.98
N ARG A 121 1.25 0.86 14.84
CA ARG A 121 2.07 1.95 14.30
C ARG A 121 1.25 3.17 13.96
N ARG A 122 0.03 2.98 13.45
CA ARG A 122 -0.78 4.13 13.05
C ARG A 122 -1.22 4.99 14.23
N ARG A 123 -1.27 4.41 15.42
CA ARG A 123 -1.65 5.15 16.62
C ARG A 123 -0.49 5.95 17.18
N GLN A 124 0.71 5.69 16.71
CA GLN A 124 1.91 6.36 17.15
C GLN A 124 2.57 6.99 15.93
N PRO A 125 1.93 8.01 15.37
CA PRO A 125 2.51 8.66 14.21
C PRO A 125 3.89 9.15 14.58
N GLU A 126 4.66 9.47 13.57
CA GLU A 126 6.03 9.91 13.78
C GLU A 126 6.13 10.82 14.98
N LYS A 127 6.92 10.45 15.92
CA LYS A 127 6.99 11.17 17.18
C LYS A 127 7.84 12.39 17.13
N GLY A 128 8.53 12.64 16.11
CA GLY A 128 9.19 13.90 15.89
C GLY A 128 10.09 14.39 17.02
N PHE A 129 10.59 13.50 17.81
CA PHE A 129 11.42 13.94 18.93
C PHE A 129 12.61 13.06 19.16
#